data_493f9d298160cb1e00092d6511c93e5b
#
_entry.id   493f9d298160cb1e00092d6511c93e5b
#
_cell.length_a   1.000
_cell.length_b   1.000
_cell.length_c   1.000
_cell.angle_alpha   90.00
_cell.angle_beta   90.00
_cell.angle_gamma   90.00
#
_symmetry.space_group_name_H-M   'P 1'
#
loop_
_entity.id
_entity.type
_entity.pdbx_description
1 polymer ?
#
loop_
_entity_poly.entity_id
_entity_poly.type
_entity_poly.pdbx_seq_one_letter_code
_entity_poly.pdbx_strand_id
1 'polypeptide(L)'
;NKHSVFGVILRDYGPDATVAAMNRLAKTCARWLCNQGFSLGIGDVTPGDRLRKTKDQHVEEAYRQCSDLIDMAKRGKLENLPGCNQEQTLESKISGVLSSVRSDVGEICMTELSRHNAALLMSVCGSKGSKINVAQMVACVGQQIISGSRVPNGFQDRSLPHFPKKSKDPPSKGFVRNSFFSGLEPTEFLFHAISGREGLVDTCLLY
;
A
#
# COMPACT_ATOMS: atom_id res chain seq x y z
N ASN A 1 7.51 -18.28 -15.51
CA ASN A 1 8.40 -17.34 -16.18
C ASN A 1 9.26 -18.11 -17.19
N LYS A 2 9.33 -17.66 -18.46
CA LYS A 2 10.07 -18.30 -19.56
C LYS A 2 11.57 -18.54 -19.24
N HIS A 3 12.14 -17.73 -18.38
CA HIS A 3 13.56 -17.78 -17.98
C HIS A 3 13.80 -18.46 -16.63
N SER A 4 12.76 -19.02 -15.99
CA SER A 4 12.93 -19.80 -14.76
C SER A 4 13.48 -21.20 -15.06
N VAL A 5 14.09 -21.83 -14.05
CA VAL A 5 14.62 -23.20 -14.17
C VAL A 5 13.56 -24.16 -14.74
N PHE A 6 12.32 -24.12 -14.24
CA PHE A 6 11.24 -24.95 -14.75
C PHE A 6 10.81 -24.57 -16.17
N GLY A 7 10.92 -23.31 -16.57
CA GLY A 7 10.66 -22.88 -17.94
C GLY A 7 11.68 -23.45 -18.93
N VAL A 8 12.94 -23.55 -18.52
CA VAL A 8 14.00 -24.19 -19.32
C VAL A 8 13.78 -25.70 -19.41
N ILE A 9 13.52 -26.38 -18.30
CA ILE A 9 13.26 -27.82 -18.27
C ILE A 9 12.04 -28.15 -19.15
N LEU A 10 10.97 -27.35 -19.09
CA LEU A 10 9.77 -27.55 -19.90
C LEU A 10 10.08 -27.48 -21.40
N ARG A 11 10.89 -26.51 -21.79
CA ARG A 11 11.24 -26.32 -23.19
C ARG A 11 12.18 -27.44 -23.73
N ASP A 12 13.16 -27.85 -22.94
CA ASP A 12 14.25 -28.68 -23.38
C ASP A 12 13.99 -30.17 -23.12
N TYR A 13 13.21 -30.53 -22.09
CA TYR A 13 12.96 -31.91 -21.66
C TYR A 13 11.48 -32.30 -21.60
N GLY A 14 10.56 -31.37 -21.87
CA GLY A 14 9.13 -31.61 -21.92
C GLY A 14 8.40 -31.59 -20.58
N PRO A 15 7.05 -31.78 -20.62
CA PRO A 15 6.20 -31.60 -19.43
C PRO A 15 6.43 -32.63 -18.33
N ASP A 16 6.66 -33.90 -18.68
CA ASP A 16 6.81 -34.97 -17.68
C ASP A 16 8.04 -34.78 -16.81
N ALA A 17 9.17 -34.41 -17.41
CA ALA A 17 10.40 -34.08 -16.68
C ALA A 17 10.20 -32.86 -15.77
N THR A 18 9.47 -31.85 -16.23
CA THR A 18 9.16 -30.65 -15.47
C THR A 18 8.30 -30.99 -14.26
N VAL A 19 7.25 -31.74 -14.41
CA VAL A 19 6.36 -32.16 -13.31
C VAL A 19 7.12 -32.98 -12.28
N ALA A 20 7.96 -33.91 -12.72
CA ALA A 20 8.80 -34.69 -11.81
C ALA A 20 9.77 -33.82 -11.01
N ALA A 21 10.40 -32.85 -11.65
CA ALA A 21 11.31 -31.91 -10.99
C ALA A 21 10.57 -31.01 -9.97
N MET A 22 9.42 -30.48 -10.35
CA MET A 22 8.56 -29.65 -9.47
C MET A 22 8.11 -30.44 -8.24
N ASN A 23 7.65 -31.67 -8.42
CA ASN A 23 7.19 -32.52 -7.32
C ASN A 23 8.33 -32.88 -6.34
N ARG A 24 9.52 -33.18 -6.87
CA ARG A 24 10.70 -33.46 -6.03
C ARG A 24 11.09 -32.22 -5.22
N LEU A 25 11.15 -31.05 -5.87
CA LEU A 25 11.48 -29.80 -5.19
C LEU A 25 10.44 -29.47 -4.10
N ALA A 26 9.15 -29.56 -4.40
CA ALA A 26 8.08 -29.26 -3.44
C ALA A 26 8.16 -30.15 -2.18
N LYS A 27 8.39 -31.46 -2.35
CA LYS A 27 8.57 -32.39 -1.25
C LYS A 27 9.81 -32.09 -0.43
N THR A 28 10.93 -31.79 -1.09
CA THR A 28 12.21 -31.46 -0.44
C THR A 28 12.10 -30.17 0.36
N CYS A 29 11.51 -29.11 -0.24
CA CYS A 29 11.30 -27.82 0.43
C CYS A 29 10.38 -27.94 1.66
N ALA A 30 9.29 -28.70 1.56
CA ALA A 30 8.39 -28.91 2.68
C ALA A 30 9.08 -29.60 3.86
N ARG A 31 9.87 -30.65 3.60
CA ARG A 31 10.65 -31.35 4.62
C ARG A 31 11.74 -30.47 5.24
N TRP A 32 12.45 -29.73 4.40
CA TRP A 32 13.47 -28.79 4.87
C TRP A 32 12.85 -27.73 5.78
N LEU A 33 11.71 -27.16 5.39
CA LEU A 33 11.01 -26.15 6.18
C LEU A 33 10.51 -26.69 7.53
N CYS A 34 10.05 -27.94 7.57
CA CYS A 34 9.70 -28.61 8.82
C CYS A 34 10.88 -28.71 9.80
N ASN A 35 12.09 -28.98 9.29
CA ASN A 35 13.30 -29.04 10.12
C ASN A 35 13.82 -27.65 10.52
N GLN A 36 13.74 -26.68 9.61
CA GLN A 36 14.19 -25.31 9.86
C GLN A 36 13.25 -24.54 10.76
N GLY A 37 11.93 -24.75 10.63
CA GLY A 37 10.90 -23.97 11.27
C GLY A 37 10.70 -22.60 10.62
N PHE A 38 9.51 -22.04 10.82
CA PHE A 38 9.15 -20.69 10.38
C PHE A 38 8.07 -20.14 11.29
N SER A 39 8.27 -18.94 11.83
CA SER A 39 7.32 -18.28 12.71
C SER A 39 7.22 -16.78 12.37
N LEU A 40 6.04 -16.21 12.57
CA LEU A 40 5.77 -14.79 12.47
C LEU A 40 5.35 -14.28 13.84
N GLY A 41 6.02 -13.25 14.33
CA GLY A 41 5.75 -12.66 15.64
C GLY A 41 5.45 -11.17 15.55
N ILE A 42 4.99 -10.59 16.66
CA ILE A 42 4.73 -9.15 16.76
C ILE A 42 6.00 -8.31 16.53
N GLY A 43 7.17 -8.84 16.88
CA GLY A 43 8.45 -8.19 16.62
C GLY A 43 8.76 -7.97 15.14
N ASP A 44 8.24 -8.84 14.26
CA ASP A 44 8.43 -8.71 12.81
C ASP A 44 7.69 -7.53 12.21
N VAL A 45 6.66 -7.02 12.88
CA VAL A 45 5.85 -5.88 12.42
C VAL A 45 6.04 -4.62 13.27
N THR A 46 6.92 -4.68 14.30
CA THR A 46 7.21 -3.54 15.16
C THR A 46 8.14 -2.57 14.43
N PRO A 47 7.74 -1.31 14.19
CA PRO A 47 8.59 -0.32 13.54
C PRO A 47 9.71 0.14 14.48
N GLY A 48 10.93 0.32 13.94
CA GLY A 48 12.03 0.95 14.65
C GLY A 48 11.81 2.45 14.88
N ASP A 49 12.50 3.04 15.85
CA ASP A 49 12.37 4.47 16.17
C ASP A 49 12.78 5.38 15.00
N ARG A 50 13.76 4.97 14.24
CA ARG A 50 14.19 5.70 13.03
C ARG A 50 13.09 5.73 12.00
N LEU A 51 12.47 4.57 11.70
CA LEU A 51 11.36 4.48 10.76
C LEU A 51 10.18 5.36 11.19
N ARG A 52 9.84 5.36 12.49
CA ARG A 52 8.77 6.21 13.02
C ARG A 52 9.04 7.69 12.76
N LYS A 53 10.24 8.18 13.12
CA LYS A 53 10.62 9.57 12.91
C LYS A 53 10.62 9.96 11.43
N THR A 54 11.23 9.14 10.60
CA THR A 54 11.28 9.39 9.15
C THR A 54 9.90 9.39 8.52
N LYS A 55 9.03 8.44 8.89
CA LYS A 55 7.64 8.41 8.47
C LYS A 55 6.92 9.72 8.83
N ASP A 56 7.03 10.15 10.08
CA ASP A 56 6.35 11.37 10.54
C ASP A 56 6.84 12.60 9.77
N GLN A 57 8.15 12.72 9.52
CA GLN A 57 8.71 13.78 8.70
C GLN A 57 8.15 13.79 7.26
N HIS A 58 8.14 12.64 6.59
CA HIS A 58 7.58 12.53 5.23
C HIS A 58 6.09 12.85 5.17
N VAL A 59 5.32 12.40 6.14
CA VAL A 59 3.88 12.69 6.21
C VAL A 59 3.61 14.18 6.47
N GLU A 60 4.35 14.79 7.38
CA GLU A 60 4.20 16.23 7.66
C GLU A 60 4.60 17.11 6.48
N GLU A 61 5.67 16.74 5.79
CA GLU A 61 6.07 17.43 4.56
C GLU A 61 5.02 17.32 3.46
N ALA A 62 4.47 16.11 3.26
CA ALA A 62 3.39 15.92 2.30
C ALA A 62 2.12 16.68 2.66
N TYR A 63 1.79 16.76 3.95
CA TYR A 63 0.63 17.57 4.39
C TYR A 63 0.86 19.05 4.12
N ARG A 64 2.07 19.55 4.30
CA ARG A 64 2.45 20.93 3.97
C ARG A 64 2.30 21.20 2.47
N GLN A 65 2.85 20.32 1.63
CA GLN A 65 2.71 20.41 0.18
C GLN A 65 1.23 20.34 -0.27
N CYS A 66 0.42 19.48 0.33
CA CYS A 66 -1.02 19.43 0.04
C CYS A 66 -1.73 20.72 0.45
N SER A 67 -1.40 21.31 1.60
CA SER A 67 -1.95 22.60 2.03
C SER A 67 -1.60 23.73 1.07
N ASP A 68 -0.34 23.79 0.62
CA ASP A 68 0.11 24.79 -0.36
C ASP A 68 -0.64 24.63 -1.70
N LEU A 69 -0.84 23.41 -2.17
CA LEU A 69 -1.62 23.13 -3.39
C LEU A 69 -3.08 23.57 -3.23
N ILE A 70 -3.69 23.32 -2.08
CA ILE A 70 -5.08 23.73 -1.78
C ILE A 70 -5.18 25.27 -1.76
N ASP A 71 -4.22 25.95 -1.17
CA ASP A 71 -4.21 27.40 -1.11
C ASP A 71 -3.91 28.04 -2.47
N MET A 72 -3.03 27.46 -3.28
CA MET A 72 -2.84 27.88 -4.68
C MET A 72 -4.12 27.73 -5.49
N ALA A 73 -4.86 26.63 -5.31
CA ALA A 73 -6.13 26.41 -5.98
C ALA A 73 -7.20 27.45 -5.54
N LYS A 74 -7.30 27.76 -4.22
CA LYS A 74 -8.21 28.80 -3.72
C LYS A 74 -7.89 30.18 -4.30
N ARG A 75 -6.62 30.49 -4.58
CA ARG A 75 -6.16 31.75 -5.18
C ARG A 75 -6.25 31.76 -6.70
N GLY A 76 -6.70 30.68 -7.33
CA GLY A 76 -6.80 30.57 -8.79
C GLY A 76 -5.45 30.53 -9.54
N LYS A 77 -4.35 30.24 -8.83
CA LYS A 77 -2.98 30.20 -9.37
C LYS A 77 -2.53 28.80 -9.78
N LEU A 78 -3.40 27.80 -9.68
CA LEU A 78 -3.08 26.45 -10.04
C LEU A 78 -3.14 26.28 -11.57
N GLU A 79 -2.02 25.91 -12.19
CA GLU A 79 -1.98 25.57 -13.61
C GLU A 79 -2.74 24.27 -13.86
N ASN A 80 -3.74 24.32 -14.74
CA ASN A 80 -4.56 23.16 -15.08
C ASN A 80 -3.79 22.17 -15.95
N LEU A 81 -3.99 20.89 -15.68
CA LEU A 81 -3.52 19.83 -16.57
C LEU A 81 -4.35 19.84 -17.87
N PRO A 82 -3.75 19.49 -19.02
CA PRO A 82 -4.47 19.43 -20.30
C PRO A 82 -5.71 18.53 -20.19
N GLY A 83 -6.87 19.09 -20.54
CA GLY A 83 -8.15 18.38 -20.52
C GLY A 83 -8.80 18.21 -19.15
N CYS A 84 -8.25 18.80 -18.08
CA CYS A 84 -8.80 18.70 -16.73
C CYS A 84 -9.29 20.04 -16.19
N ASN A 85 -10.37 20.01 -15.40
CA ASN A 85 -10.81 21.15 -14.62
C ASN A 85 -9.85 21.42 -13.45
N GLN A 86 -9.91 22.63 -12.86
CA GLN A 86 -9.07 23.02 -11.73
C GLN A 86 -9.21 22.05 -10.54
N GLU A 87 -10.41 21.56 -10.29
CA GLU A 87 -10.68 20.61 -9.22
C GLU A 87 -10.04 19.24 -9.49
N GLN A 88 -10.19 18.71 -10.70
CA GLN A 88 -9.58 17.45 -11.12
C GLN A 88 -8.04 17.53 -11.09
N THR A 89 -7.49 18.67 -11.52
CA THR A 89 -6.04 18.92 -11.45
C THR A 89 -5.53 18.92 -10.03
N LEU A 90 -6.25 19.56 -9.11
CA LEU A 90 -5.90 19.58 -7.68
C LEU A 90 -5.93 18.17 -7.10
N GLU A 91 -7.00 17.42 -7.34
CA GLU A 91 -7.15 16.04 -6.86
C GLU A 91 -6.03 15.13 -7.39
N SER A 92 -5.68 15.25 -8.67
CA SER A 92 -4.58 14.48 -9.29
C SER A 92 -3.23 14.81 -8.64
N LYS A 93 -2.92 16.10 -8.44
CA LYS A 93 -1.66 16.52 -7.82
C LYS A 93 -1.56 16.05 -6.36
N ILE A 94 -2.61 16.21 -5.57
CA ILE A 94 -2.63 15.74 -4.17
C ILE A 94 -2.49 14.20 -4.11
N SER A 95 -3.21 13.48 -4.97
CA SER A 95 -3.11 12.02 -5.04
C SER A 95 -1.69 11.57 -5.41
N GLY A 96 -1.01 12.28 -6.31
CA GLY A 96 0.38 12.04 -6.66
C GLY A 96 1.33 12.21 -5.47
N VAL A 97 1.22 13.34 -4.74
CA VAL A 97 2.02 13.60 -3.54
C VAL A 97 1.82 12.53 -2.46
N LEU A 98 0.57 12.16 -2.19
CA LEU A 98 0.26 11.17 -1.16
C LEU A 98 0.67 9.74 -1.56
N SER A 99 0.68 9.43 -2.86
CA SER A 99 1.16 8.15 -3.38
C SER A 99 2.69 8.03 -3.28
N SER A 100 3.44 9.13 -3.52
CA SER A 100 4.90 9.12 -3.34
C SER A 100 5.28 8.86 -1.89
N VAL A 101 4.60 9.48 -0.92
CA VAL A 101 4.84 9.23 0.52
C VAL A 101 4.75 7.74 0.85
N ARG A 102 3.72 7.05 0.36
CA ARG A 102 3.57 5.62 0.62
C ARG A 102 4.72 4.80 0.03
N SER A 103 5.20 5.16 -1.16
CA SER A 103 6.32 4.48 -1.81
C SER A 103 7.63 4.72 -1.05
N ASP A 104 7.93 5.98 -0.71
CA ASP A 104 9.17 6.38 -0.05
C ASP A 104 9.28 5.77 1.35
N VAL A 105 8.22 5.89 2.13
CA VAL A 105 8.14 5.27 3.47
C VAL A 105 8.20 3.74 3.37
N GLY A 106 7.60 3.16 2.32
CA GLY A 106 7.67 1.73 2.04
C GLY A 106 9.09 1.25 1.74
N GLU A 107 9.85 1.97 0.95
CA GLU A 107 11.26 1.64 0.64
C GLU A 107 12.15 1.74 1.88
N ILE A 108 11.99 2.80 2.68
CA ILE A 108 12.70 2.96 3.96
C ILE A 108 12.38 1.78 4.89
N CYS A 109 11.11 1.40 5.00
CA CYS A 109 10.69 0.25 5.78
C CYS A 109 11.40 -1.04 5.33
N MET A 110 11.48 -1.30 4.02
CA MET A 110 12.17 -2.48 3.49
C MET A 110 13.67 -2.50 3.78
N THR A 111 14.32 -1.32 3.84
CA THR A 111 15.76 -1.22 4.11
C THR A 111 16.11 -1.33 5.58
N GLU A 112 15.20 -0.94 6.48
CA GLU A 112 15.42 -0.98 7.93
C GLU A 112 15.09 -2.32 8.57
N LEU A 113 14.18 -3.08 7.97
CA LEU A 113 13.81 -4.40 8.51
C LEU A 113 14.99 -5.38 8.41
N SER A 114 15.13 -6.19 9.46
CA SER A 114 16.13 -7.25 9.48
C SER A 114 15.96 -8.22 8.32
N ARG A 115 17.08 -8.72 7.76
CA ARG A 115 17.08 -9.76 6.72
C ARG A 115 16.40 -11.07 7.16
N HIS A 116 16.28 -11.28 8.46
CA HIS A 116 15.61 -12.44 9.07
C HIS A 116 14.14 -12.19 9.41
N ASN A 117 13.64 -11.00 9.11
CA ASN A 117 12.23 -10.67 9.31
C ASN A 117 11.34 -11.59 8.48
N ALA A 118 10.42 -12.29 9.12
CA ALA A 118 9.60 -13.31 8.47
C ALA A 118 8.65 -12.71 7.39
N ALA A 119 8.05 -11.56 7.66
CA ALA A 119 7.19 -10.87 6.70
C ALA A 119 7.97 -10.37 5.48
N LEU A 120 9.15 -9.79 5.71
CA LEU A 120 10.04 -9.35 4.64
C LEU A 120 10.51 -10.53 3.79
N LEU A 121 10.90 -11.64 4.44
CA LEU A 121 11.35 -12.84 3.76
C LEU A 121 10.27 -13.41 2.82
N MET A 122 9.02 -13.53 3.29
CA MET A 122 7.90 -14.00 2.46
C MET A 122 7.65 -13.08 1.26
N SER A 123 7.73 -11.77 1.47
CA SER A 123 7.54 -10.77 0.41
C SER A 123 8.65 -10.81 -0.64
N VAL A 124 9.90 -10.96 -0.21
CA VAL A 124 11.06 -10.99 -1.12
C VAL A 124 11.12 -12.28 -1.91
N CYS A 125 10.87 -13.44 -1.30
CA CYS A 125 10.86 -14.73 -1.99
C CYS A 125 9.60 -14.93 -2.86
N GLY A 126 8.60 -14.08 -2.71
CA GLY A 126 7.35 -14.13 -3.50
C GLY A 126 6.39 -15.24 -3.10
N SER A 127 6.56 -15.84 -1.93
CA SER A 127 5.66 -16.90 -1.45
C SER A 127 4.28 -16.37 -1.07
N LYS A 128 4.22 -15.29 -0.31
CA LYS A 128 2.99 -14.58 0.06
C LYS A 128 3.28 -13.13 0.42
N GLY A 129 2.25 -12.30 0.22
CA GLY A 129 2.34 -10.88 0.48
C GLY A 129 3.13 -10.13 -0.59
N SER A 130 3.18 -8.83 -0.42
CA SER A 130 3.96 -7.92 -1.25
C SER A 130 4.69 -6.93 -0.35
N LYS A 131 5.64 -6.19 -0.92
CA LYS A 131 6.33 -5.09 -0.21
C LYS A 131 5.33 -4.07 0.35
N ILE A 132 4.25 -3.79 -0.39
CA ILE A 132 3.19 -2.89 0.04
C ILE A 132 2.50 -3.41 1.31
N ASN A 133 2.21 -4.71 1.38
CA ASN A 133 1.57 -5.30 2.56
C ASN A 133 2.44 -5.16 3.81
N VAL A 134 3.75 -5.39 3.68
CA VAL A 134 4.70 -5.21 4.78
C VAL A 134 4.75 -3.74 5.22
N ALA A 135 4.83 -2.81 4.26
CA ALA A 135 4.81 -1.38 4.56
C ALA A 135 3.51 -0.94 5.25
N GLN A 136 2.36 -1.47 4.87
CA GLN A 136 1.07 -1.19 5.52
C GLN A 136 0.99 -1.73 6.94
N MET A 137 1.58 -2.89 7.20
CA MET A 137 1.63 -3.45 8.55
C MET A 137 2.54 -2.64 9.48
N VAL A 138 3.70 -2.23 9.00
CA VAL A 138 4.76 -1.65 9.83
C VAL A 138 4.74 -0.12 9.84
N ALA A 139 4.53 0.51 8.68
CA ALA A 139 4.78 1.94 8.49
C ALA A 139 3.51 2.77 8.30
N CYS A 140 2.82 2.63 7.17
CA CYS A 140 1.69 3.48 6.81
C CYS A 140 0.76 2.76 5.83
N VAL A 141 -0.56 2.83 6.06
CA VAL A 141 -1.55 2.25 5.13
C VAL A 141 -1.66 3.09 3.86
N GLY A 142 -1.65 4.41 3.97
CA GLY A 142 -1.66 5.35 2.85
C GLY A 142 -3.05 5.74 2.35
N GLN A 143 -3.09 6.36 1.16
CA GLN A 143 -4.31 6.89 0.56
C GLN A 143 -5.28 5.77 0.18
N GLN A 144 -6.53 5.90 0.62
CA GLN A 144 -7.64 5.06 0.20
C GLN A 144 -8.26 5.62 -1.08
N ILE A 145 -8.50 4.76 -2.05
CA ILE A 145 -9.08 5.11 -3.35
C ILE A 145 -10.43 4.40 -3.47
N ILE A 146 -11.42 5.13 -3.94
CA ILE A 146 -12.79 4.67 -4.17
C ILE A 146 -13.18 5.13 -5.57
N SER A 147 -13.57 4.19 -6.44
CA SER A 147 -13.94 4.45 -7.84
C SER A 147 -12.90 5.28 -8.59
N GLY A 148 -11.61 4.96 -8.37
CA GLY A 148 -10.48 5.61 -9.05
C GLY A 148 -10.12 7.02 -8.54
N SER A 149 -10.78 7.53 -7.52
CA SER A 149 -10.54 8.85 -6.91
C SER A 149 -10.37 8.77 -5.39
N ARG A 150 -9.95 9.88 -4.76
CA ARG A 150 -9.98 9.99 -3.31
C ARG A 150 -11.42 9.93 -2.80
N VAL A 151 -11.61 9.61 -1.53
CA VAL A 151 -12.93 9.42 -0.92
C VAL A 151 -13.91 10.53 -1.31
N PRO A 152 -15.08 10.18 -1.90
CA PRO A 152 -16.08 11.17 -2.33
C PRO A 152 -16.82 11.78 -1.15
N ASN A 153 -17.54 12.89 -1.40
CA ASN A 153 -18.40 13.52 -0.42
C ASN A 153 -19.76 12.80 -0.37
N GLY A 154 -19.87 11.79 0.49
CA GLY A 154 -21.12 11.04 0.71
C GLY A 154 -22.16 11.79 1.57
N PHE A 155 -21.74 12.80 2.34
CA PHE A 155 -22.59 13.72 3.09
C PHE A 155 -22.65 15.08 2.40
N GLN A 156 -23.43 16.02 2.94
CA GLN A 156 -23.52 17.37 2.39
C GLN A 156 -22.14 18.06 2.35
N ASP A 157 -21.53 18.12 1.18
CA ASP A 157 -20.23 18.73 0.92
C ASP A 157 -19.06 18.23 1.78
N ARG A 158 -19.13 17.03 2.34
CA ARG A 158 -18.08 16.43 3.18
C ARG A 158 -18.12 14.90 3.10
N SER A 159 -16.98 14.26 3.37
CA SER A 159 -16.85 12.80 3.35
C SER A 159 -17.47 12.14 4.58
N LEU A 160 -17.29 12.74 5.76
CA LEU A 160 -17.88 12.31 7.04
C LEU A 160 -18.34 13.53 7.85
N PRO A 161 -19.30 13.36 8.79
CA PRO A 161 -19.75 14.43 9.67
C PRO A 161 -18.65 15.07 10.55
N HIS A 162 -17.56 14.36 10.79
CA HIS A 162 -16.43 14.80 11.60
C HIS A 162 -15.57 15.88 10.94
N PHE A 163 -15.64 16.00 9.60
CA PHE A 163 -14.81 16.94 8.86
C PHE A 163 -15.60 18.20 8.45
N PRO A 164 -14.91 19.34 8.30
CA PRO A 164 -15.50 20.56 7.77
C PRO A 164 -16.05 20.36 6.36
N LYS A 165 -17.08 21.14 6.01
CA LYS A 165 -17.62 21.16 4.64
C LYS A 165 -16.56 21.62 3.65
N LYS A 166 -16.53 20.99 2.47
CA LYS A 166 -15.59 21.27 1.36
C LYS A 166 -14.10 21.11 1.70
N SER A 167 -13.79 20.39 2.81
CA SER A 167 -12.40 20.06 3.12
C SER A 167 -11.80 19.14 2.05
N LYS A 168 -10.58 19.46 1.61
CA LYS A 168 -9.77 18.69 0.67
C LYS A 168 -8.49 18.15 1.31
N ASP A 169 -8.35 18.32 2.60
CA ASP A 169 -7.20 17.88 3.39
C ASP A 169 -7.02 16.36 3.31
N PRO A 170 -5.78 15.85 3.39
CA PRO A 170 -5.52 14.42 3.29
C PRO A 170 -6.35 13.54 4.23
N PRO A 171 -6.47 13.85 5.54
CA PRO A 171 -7.28 13.04 6.44
C PRO A 171 -8.76 13.01 6.08
N SER A 172 -9.32 14.13 5.61
CA SER A 172 -10.74 14.23 5.24
C SER A 172 -11.09 13.48 3.96
N LYS A 173 -10.09 13.17 3.15
CA LYS A 173 -10.23 12.49 1.86
C LYS A 173 -9.62 11.08 1.83
N GLY A 174 -9.45 10.47 3.01
CA GLY A 174 -9.12 9.06 3.12
C GLY A 174 -7.64 8.73 3.13
N PHE A 175 -6.77 9.67 3.51
CA PHE A 175 -5.38 9.34 3.77
C PHE A 175 -5.23 8.73 5.16
N VAL A 176 -4.72 7.50 5.24
CA VAL A 176 -4.48 6.77 6.48
C VAL A 176 -3.01 6.91 6.86
N ARG A 177 -2.73 7.74 7.86
CA ARG A 177 -1.38 7.97 8.38
C ARG A 177 -0.85 6.78 9.18
N ASN A 178 -1.73 6.09 9.88
CA ASN A 178 -1.39 5.00 10.75
C ASN A 178 -1.09 3.71 10.00
N SER A 179 -0.38 2.79 10.66
CA SER A 179 -0.15 1.42 10.21
C SER A 179 -1.12 0.45 10.91
N PHE A 180 -1.18 -0.80 10.46
CA PHE A 180 -1.94 -1.81 11.17
C PHE A 180 -1.34 -2.13 12.54
N PHE A 181 -0.02 -1.98 12.71
CA PHE A 181 0.64 -2.12 14.01
C PHE A 181 0.22 -1.05 15.01
N SER A 182 0.17 0.22 14.60
CA SER A 182 -0.26 1.32 15.47
C SER A 182 -1.77 1.35 15.71
N GLY A 183 -2.53 0.72 14.83
CA GLY A 183 -3.98 0.78 14.81
C GLY A 183 -4.50 2.02 14.07
N LEU A 184 -5.67 1.89 13.42
CA LEU A 184 -6.32 2.95 12.68
C LEU A 184 -7.25 3.74 13.60
N GLU A 185 -7.33 5.05 13.39
CA GLU A 185 -8.36 5.89 13.99
C GLU A 185 -9.76 5.54 13.44
N PRO A 186 -10.85 5.82 14.15
CA PRO A 186 -12.20 5.47 13.69
C PRO A 186 -12.55 5.98 12.29
N THR A 187 -12.15 7.21 11.95
CA THR A 187 -12.35 7.80 10.62
C THR A 187 -11.51 7.11 9.54
N GLU A 188 -10.25 6.82 9.84
CA GLU A 188 -9.35 6.06 8.95
C GLU A 188 -9.88 4.66 8.69
N PHE A 189 -10.38 4.00 9.74
CA PHE A 189 -10.97 2.66 9.63
C PHE A 189 -12.21 2.66 8.72
N LEU A 190 -13.10 3.64 8.86
CA LEU A 190 -14.27 3.76 7.99
C LEU A 190 -13.89 3.88 6.52
N PHE A 191 -12.94 4.74 6.19
CA PHE A 191 -12.46 4.89 4.81
C PHE A 191 -11.79 3.62 4.29
N HIS A 192 -10.99 2.98 5.13
CA HIS A 192 -10.35 1.72 4.77
C HIS A 192 -11.38 0.60 4.53
N ALA A 193 -12.42 0.52 5.36
CA ALA A 193 -13.50 -0.46 5.20
C ALA A 193 -14.31 -0.23 3.91
N ILE A 194 -14.62 1.02 3.56
CA ILE A 194 -15.32 1.36 2.31
C ILE A 194 -14.49 0.97 1.09
N SER A 195 -13.21 1.36 1.06
CA SER A 195 -12.31 1.01 -0.04
C SER A 195 -12.08 -0.51 -0.15
N GLY A 196 -11.92 -1.19 0.98
CA GLY A 196 -11.77 -2.65 1.02
C GLY A 196 -13.01 -3.39 0.52
N ARG A 197 -14.20 -2.90 0.88
CA ARG A 197 -15.48 -3.48 0.38
C ARG A 197 -15.61 -3.32 -1.13
N GLU A 198 -15.30 -2.15 -1.68
CA GLU A 198 -15.30 -1.94 -3.13
C GLU A 198 -14.42 -2.95 -3.84
N GLY A 199 -13.17 -3.13 -3.38
CA GLY A 199 -12.26 -4.11 -3.98
C GLY A 199 -12.77 -5.55 -3.91
N LEU A 200 -13.43 -5.95 -2.82
CA LEU A 200 -14.04 -7.27 -2.69
C LEU A 200 -15.23 -7.44 -3.63
N VAL A 201 -16.10 -6.45 -3.71
CA VAL A 201 -17.28 -6.48 -4.60
C VAL A 201 -16.83 -6.54 -6.06
N ASP A 202 -15.88 -5.71 -6.46
CA ASP A 202 -15.35 -5.72 -7.83
C ASP A 202 -14.75 -7.09 -8.19
N THR A 203 -14.03 -7.72 -7.28
CA THR A 203 -13.47 -9.05 -7.49
C THR A 203 -14.56 -10.12 -7.62
N CYS A 204 -15.66 -10.02 -6.87
CA CYS A 204 -16.78 -10.96 -6.94
C CYS A 204 -17.67 -10.77 -8.17
N LEU A 205 -17.81 -9.53 -8.66
CA LEU A 205 -18.66 -9.20 -9.83
C LEU A 205 -17.98 -9.49 -11.17
N LEU A 206 -16.67 -9.70 -11.19
CA LEU A 206 -15.93 -10.11 -12.39
C LEU A 206 -16.10 -11.60 -12.73
N TYR A 207 -16.94 -12.33 -12.01
CA TYR A 207 -17.38 -13.67 -12.25
C TYR A 207 -18.88 -13.63 -12.67
#